data_140ea875f16a175fc1dbcc76d0992e78
#
_entry.id   140ea875f16a175fc1dbcc76d0992e78
#
_cell.length_a   1.000
_cell.length_b   1.000
_cell.length_c   1.000
_cell.angle_alpha   90.00
_cell.angle_beta   90.00
_cell.angle_gamma   90.00
#
_symmetry.space_group_name_H-M   'P 1'
#
loop_
_entity.id
_entity.type
_entity.pdbx_description
1 polymer ?
#
loop_
_entity_poly.entity_id
_entity_poly.type
_entity_poly.pdbx_seq_one_letter_code
_entity_poly.pdbx_strand_id
1 'polypeptide(L)'
;MIDTHTHLFVEEFAEDLPQVIERARLAGVERTFLPNIDDTTVQPLLDVCAKYPGYCFPMLGFHPTSVDATALPKVLAMKSLLVDGHPYVGIGEVGLDLYWDKTYIKEQQAVLDEQIQWALEWNLPLIIHCREAFPELFQVLKPYQSTGLSGIFHSFTGTQEEAEELLGYANFMVGINGVVTFKKSTLPQVLKVVPMNRLVLETDSPYLAPVPFRGKRNETSYVRNVAMKLAELYDVSFGEMERITTQNALKVFKKVE
;
A
#
# COMPACT_ATOMS: atom_id res chain seq x y z
N MET A 1 7.04 1.95 -14.72
CA MET A 1 6.80 2.10 -13.25
C MET A 1 5.61 1.29 -12.80
N ILE A 2 5.53 1.00 -11.49
CA ILE A 2 4.38 0.37 -10.84
C ILE A 2 3.90 1.30 -9.72
N ASP A 3 2.58 1.53 -9.64
CA ASP A 3 1.92 2.18 -8.50
C ASP A 3 1.37 1.07 -7.59
N THR A 4 2.04 0.83 -6.46
CA THR A 4 1.74 -0.31 -5.58
C THR A 4 0.54 -0.08 -4.67
N HIS A 5 -0.05 1.13 -4.66
CA HIS A 5 -1.18 1.46 -3.82
C HIS A 5 -1.98 2.65 -4.35
N THR A 6 -3.21 2.40 -4.81
CA THR A 6 -4.14 3.43 -5.31
C THR A 6 -5.59 2.97 -5.19
N HIS A 7 -6.50 3.89 -4.83
CA HIS A 7 -7.94 3.60 -4.64
C HIS A 7 -8.77 4.04 -5.84
N LEU A 8 -8.46 3.57 -7.04
CA LEU A 8 -9.14 3.97 -8.30
C LEU A 8 -10.64 3.63 -8.38
N PHE A 9 -11.16 2.90 -7.41
CA PHE A 9 -12.56 2.48 -7.32
C PHE A 9 -13.44 3.43 -6.48
N VAL A 10 -12.86 4.46 -5.85
CA VAL A 10 -13.62 5.40 -5.03
C VAL A 10 -14.34 6.46 -5.87
N GLU A 11 -15.36 7.10 -5.29
CA GLU A 11 -16.25 8.04 -5.97
C GLU A 11 -15.51 9.19 -6.66
N GLU A 12 -14.40 9.62 -6.10
CA GLU A 12 -13.57 10.70 -6.64
C GLU A 12 -13.09 10.45 -8.08
N PHE A 13 -13.07 9.20 -8.53
CA PHE A 13 -12.68 8.83 -9.89
C PHE A 13 -13.84 8.44 -10.81
N ALA A 14 -15.08 8.41 -10.30
CA ALA A 14 -16.23 7.90 -11.05
C ALA A 14 -16.45 8.61 -12.40
N GLU A 15 -16.24 9.92 -12.46
CA GLU A 15 -16.51 10.72 -13.66
C GLU A 15 -15.42 10.60 -14.75
N ASP A 16 -14.14 10.40 -14.37
CA ASP A 16 -13.01 10.50 -15.31
C ASP A 16 -12.00 9.35 -15.20
N LEU A 17 -12.37 8.20 -14.63
CA LEU A 17 -11.48 7.05 -14.48
C LEU A 17 -10.76 6.64 -15.78
N PRO A 18 -11.42 6.59 -16.96
CA PRO A 18 -10.73 6.25 -18.20
C PRO A 18 -9.59 7.22 -18.53
N GLN A 19 -9.80 8.52 -18.30
CA GLN A 19 -8.80 9.55 -18.53
C GLN A 19 -7.66 9.49 -17.51
N VAL A 20 -7.96 9.14 -16.26
CA VAL A 20 -6.94 8.89 -15.21
C VAL A 20 -6.03 7.74 -15.62
N ILE A 21 -6.60 6.61 -16.06
CA ILE A 21 -5.84 5.45 -16.55
C ILE A 21 -4.99 5.82 -17.78
N GLU A 22 -5.54 6.59 -18.73
CA GLU A 22 -4.79 7.04 -19.89
C GLU A 22 -3.59 7.91 -19.50
N ARG A 23 -3.79 8.90 -18.62
CA ARG A 23 -2.69 9.73 -18.11
C ARG A 23 -1.63 8.90 -17.39
N ALA A 24 -2.04 7.90 -16.61
CA ALA A 24 -1.12 7.02 -15.91
C ALA A 24 -0.26 6.20 -16.88
N ARG A 25 -0.87 5.63 -17.92
CA ARG A 25 -0.15 4.91 -19.00
C ARG A 25 0.83 5.81 -19.74
N LEU A 26 0.42 7.04 -20.09
CA LEU A 26 1.28 8.03 -20.74
C LEU A 26 2.45 8.47 -19.83
N ALA A 27 2.27 8.44 -18.52
CA ALA A 27 3.32 8.69 -17.54
C ALA A 27 4.29 7.49 -17.36
N GLY A 28 4.03 6.35 -18.02
CA GLY A 28 4.86 5.15 -17.95
C GLY A 28 4.48 4.21 -16.80
N VAL A 29 3.26 4.33 -16.23
CA VAL A 29 2.76 3.36 -15.26
C VAL A 29 2.21 2.15 -16.01
N GLU A 30 2.74 0.98 -15.70
CA GLU A 30 2.42 -0.27 -16.39
C GLU A 30 1.39 -1.11 -15.61
N ARG A 31 1.37 -0.99 -14.29
CA ARG A 31 0.49 -1.74 -13.38
C ARG A 31 0.13 -0.90 -12.17
N THR A 32 -1.07 -1.14 -11.65
CA THR A 32 -1.57 -0.53 -10.41
C THR A 32 -2.17 -1.59 -9.49
N PHE A 33 -1.95 -1.43 -8.20
CA PHE A 33 -2.47 -2.35 -7.18
C PHE A 33 -3.51 -1.61 -6.33
N LEU A 34 -4.69 -2.20 -6.23
CA LEU A 34 -5.85 -1.59 -5.59
C LEU A 34 -6.16 -2.32 -4.28
N PRO A 35 -5.81 -1.74 -3.13
CA PRO A 35 -6.20 -2.31 -1.84
C PRO A 35 -7.65 -2.00 -1.52
N ASN A 36 -8.35 -2.98 -0.96
CA ASN A 36 -9.72 -2.84 -0.49
C ASN A 36 -9.77 -2.03 0.84
N ILE A 37 -10.88 -1.39 1.12
CA ILE A 37 -11.08 -0.60 2.34
C ILE A 37 -11.93 -1.38 3.35
N ASP A 38 -13.12 -1.87 2.94
CA ASP A 38 -14.04 -2.61 3.80
C ASP A 38 -14.96 -3.54 2.99
N ASP A 39 -15.94 -4.15 3.64
CA ASP A 39 -16.88 -5.07 3.00
C ASP A 39 -17.72 -4.42 1.88
N THR A 40 -17.93 -3.12 1.93
CA THR A 40 -18.74 -2.39 0.92
C THR A 40 -17.97 -2.05 -0.34
N THR A 41 -16.65 -2.00 -0.27
CA THR A 41 -15.78 -1.57 -1.38
C THR A 41 -15.25 -2.73 -2.23
N VAL A 42 -15.47 -3.98 -1.83
CA VAL A 42 -15.02 -5.18 -2.55
C VAL A 42 -15.55 -5.20 -4.00
N GLN A 43 -16.84 -5.03 -4.20
CA GLN A 43 -17.42 -5.11 -5.55
C GLN A 43 -16.99 -3.95 -6.46
N PRO A 44 -17.04 -2.66 -6.03
CA PRO A 44 -16.50 -1.54 -6.81
C PRO A 44 -15.03 -1.75 -7.24
N LEU A 45 -14.20 -2.27 -6.34
CA LEU A 45 -12.79 -2.58 -6.63
C LEU A 45 -12.66 -3.66 -7.72
N LEU A 46 -13.41 -4.75 -7.61
CA LEU A 46 -13.40 -5.84 -8.60
C LEU A 46 -13.92 -5.37 -9.96
N ASP A 47 -14.91 -4.49 -9.99
CA ASP A 47 -15.46 -3.93 -11.24
C ASP A 47 -14.39 -3.10 -11.98
N VAL A 48 -13.60 -2.29 -11.26
CA VAL A 48 -12.48 -1.56 -11.86
C VAL A 48 -11.42 -2.53 -12.39
N CYS A 49 -11.03 -3.54 -11.62
CA CYS A 49 -10.04 -4.51 -12.06
C CYS A 49 -10.51 -5.32 -13.27
N ALA A 50 -11.77 -5.71 -13.32
CA ALA A 50 -12.36 -6.38 -14.47
C ALA A 50 -12.40 -5.52 -15.73
N LYS A 51 -12.58 -4.20 -15.58
CA LYS A 51 -12.56 -3.23 -16.69
C LYS A 51 -11.15 -3.00 -17.25
N TYR A 52 -10.12 -3.14 -16.43
CA TYR A 52 -8.72 -2.91 -16.82
C TYR A 52 -7.83 -4.14 -16.51
N PRO A 53 -8.11 -5.30 -17.12
CA PRO A 53 -7.39 -6.54 -16.88
C PRO A 53 -5.90 -6.40 -17.27
N GLY A 54 -5.02 -6.98 -16.44
CA GLY A 54 -3.57 -6.89 -16.65
C GLY A 54 -2.95 -5.51 -16.30
N TYR A 55 -3.80 -4.55 -15.89
CA TYR A 55 -3.36 -3.21 -15.47
C TYR A 55 -3.71 -2.92 -14.00
N CYS A 56 -4.96 -3.17 -13.59
CA CYS A 56 -5.44 -3.02 -12.22
C CYS A 56 -5.52 -4.39 -11.54
N PHE A 57 -4.90 -4.53 -10.37
CA PHE A 57 -4.83 -5.78 -9.61
C PHE A 57 -5.46 -5.61 -8.24
N PRO A 58 -6.45 -6.45 -7.86
CA PRO A 58 -7.17 -6.31 -6.62
C PRO A 58 -6.42 -6.90 -5.43
N MET A 59 -6.53 -6.28 -4.27
CA MET A 59 -6.13 -6.84 -2.98
C MET A 59 -7.33 -6.86 -2.04
N LEU A 60 -7.43 -7.85 -1.15
CA LEU A 60 -8.53 -8.00 -0.22
C LEU A 60 -8.08 -7.62 1.19
N GLY A 61 -8.77 -6.69 1.84
CA GLY A 61 -8.45 -6.28 3.20
C GLY A 61 -9.57 -5.49 3.86
N PHE A 62 -9.43 -5.28 5.16
CA PHE A 62 -10.31 -4.45 5.97
C PHE A 62 -9.46 -3.42 6.70
N HIS A 63 -9.61 -2.16 6.29
CA HIS A 63 -8.79 -1.05 6.74
C HIS A 63 -9.02 -0.72 8.22
N PRO A 64 -7.99 -0.38 9.00
CA PRO A 64 -8.13 -0.12 10.44
C PRO A 64 -9.12 1.00 10.79
N THR A 65 -9.29 2.02 9.94
CA THR A 65 -10.27 3.10 10.20
C THR A 65 -11.72 2.65 10.03
N SER A 66 -11.99 1.51 9.41
CA SER A 66 -13.32 0.89 9.31
C SER A 66 -13.62 -0.07 10.47
N VAL A 67 -12.64 -0.27 11.39
CA VAL A 67 -12.80 -1.20 12.51
C VAL A 67 -13.58 -0.54 13.65
N ASP A 68 -14.65 -1.21 14.04
CA ASP A 68 -15.47 -0.93 15.23
C ASP A 68 -15.68 -2.23 16.04
N ALA A 69 -16.50 -2.19 17.09
CA ALA A 69 -16.83 -3.35 17.91
C ALA A 69 -17.48 -4.51 17.12
N THR A 70 -17.95 -4.28 15.89
CA THR A 70 -18.64 -5.27 15.04
C THR A 70 -17.80 -5.74 13.85
N ALA A 71 -16.56 -5.27 13.72
CA ALA A 71 -15.74 -5.50 12.52
C ALA A 71 -15.33 -6.97 12.33
N LEU A 72 -14.95 -7.67 13.40
CA LEU A 72 -14.42 -9.04 13.30
C LEU A 72 -15.36 -10.02 12.59
N PRO A 73 -16.67 -10.07 12.87
CA PRO A 73 -17.61 -10.89 12.10
C PRO A 73 -17.65 -10.55 10.60
N LYS A 74 -17.54 -9.28 10.21
CA LYS A 74 -17.50 -8.85 8.81
C LYS A 74 -16.21 -9.35 8.14
N VAL A 75 -15.08 -9.18 8.80
CA VAL A 75 -13.77 -9.66 8.34
C VAL A 75 -13.79 -11.17 8.12
N LEU A 76 -14.32 -11.94 9.08
CA LEU A 76 -14.47 -13.40 8.96
C LEU A 76 -15.40 -13.79 7.78
N ALA A 77 -16.45 -13.02 7.53
CA ALA A 77 -17.30 -13.24 6.35
C ALA A 77 -16.54 -12.97 5.04
N MET A 78 -15.69 -11.92 4.99
CA MET A 78 -14.87 -11.60 3.83
C MET A 78 -13.83 -12.68 3.52
N LYS A 79 -13.35 -13.45 4.52
CA LYS A 79 -12.45 -14.59 4.30
C LYS A 79 -13.02 -15.60 3.29
N SER A 80 -14.34 -15.75 3.21
CA SER A 80 -14.99 -16.64 2.26
C SER A 80 -14.77 -16.27 0.79
N LEU A 81 -14.27 -15.08 0.49
CA LEU A 81 -13.88 -14.63 -0.86
C LEU A 81 -12.51 -15.18 -1.29
N LEU A 82 -11.71 -15.70 -0.35
CA LEU A 82 -10.44 -16.36 -0.62
C LEU A 82 -10.71 -17.85 -0.85
N VAL A 83 -10.95 -18.18 -2.10
CA VAL A 83 -11.17 -19.55 -2.60
C VAL A 83 -10.19 -19.83 -3.75
N ASP A 84 -10.03 -21.09 -4.13
CA ASP A 84 -9.19 -21.44 -5.26
C ASP A 84 -9.62 -20.69 -6.53
N GLY A 85 -8.66 -20.01 -7.16
CA GLY A 85 -8.90 -19.18 -8.34
C GLY A 85 -9.37 -17.75 -8.06
N HIS A 86 -9.39 -17.30 -6.79
CA HIS A 86 -9.68 -15.90 -6.47
C HIS A 86 -8.73 -14.92 -7.20
N PRO A 87 -9.19 -13.69 -7.54
CA PRO A 87 -8.40 -12.74 -8.31
C PRO A 87 -7.36 -11.97 -7.48
N TYR A 88 -7.43 -12.02 -6.16
CA TYR A 88 -6.63 -11.18 -5.29
C TYR A 88 -5.15 -11.53 -5.34
N VAL A 89 -4.31 -10.49 -5.40
CA VAL A 89 -2.85 -10.59 -5.50
C VAL A 89 -2.13 -10.18 -4.21
N GLY A 90 -2.85 -9.75 -3.20
CA GLY A 90 -2.36 -9.35 -1.88
C GLY A 90 -3.49 -9.27 -0.85
N ILE A 91 -3.12 -9.19 0.41
CA ILE A 91 -4.01 -8.88 1.52
C ILE A 91 -3.76 -7.44 1.94
N GLY A 92 -4.75 -6.58 1.75
CA GLY A 92 -4.64 -5.14 2.00
C GLY A 92 -5.86 -4.34 1.52
N GLU A 93 -6.06 -3.19 2.11
CA GLU A 93 -5.22 -2.51 3.10
C GLU A 93 -5.58 -2.99 4.51
N VAL A 94 -4.57 -3.26 5.32
CA VAL A 94 -4.73 -3.78 6.68
C VAL A 94 -3.79 -3.03 7.62
N GLY A 95 -3.98 -3.11 8.93
CA GLY A 95 -3.01 -2.49 9.83
C GLY A 95 -3.63 -1.83 11.04
N LEU A 96 -2.99 -0.75 11.53
CA LEU A 96 -3.41 0.00 12.70
C LEU A 96 -3.40 1.51 12.42
N ASP A 97 -4.44 2.21 12.88
CA ASP A 97 -4.56 3.66 12.85
C ASP A 97 -5.01 4.20 14.21
N LEU A 98 -4.13 4.91 14.90
CA LEU A 98 -4.40 5.52 16.18
C LEU A 98 -4.49 7.05 16.11
N TYR A 99 -4.48 7.59 14.90
CA TYR A 99 -4.61 9.03 14.66
C TYR A 99 -6.06 9.49 14.81
N TRP A 100 -7.01 8.76 14.19
CA TRP A 100 -8.42 9.16 14.17
C TRP A 100 -9.17 8.73 15.42
N ASP A 101 -9.03 7.46 15.83
CA ASP A 101 -9.70 6.89 16.99
C ASP A 101 -8.83 5.81 17.65
N LYS A 102 -8.62 5.91 18.95
CA LYS A 102 -7.87 4.95 19.77
C LYS A 102 -8.77 3.95 20.48
N THR A 103 -10.10 4.10 20.36
CA THR A 103 -11.09 3.31 21.10
C THR A 103 -10.98 1.82 20.78
N TYR A 104 -10.79 1.50 19.49
CA TYR A 104 -10.86 0.13 18.99
C TYR A 104 -9.49 -0.51 18.71
N ILE A 105 -8.45 -0.11 19.43
CA ILE A 105 -7.09 -0.65 19.19
C ILE A 105 -7.03 -2.18 19.34
N LYS A 106 -7.75 -2.78 20.30
CA LYS A 106 -7.76 -4.23 20.49
C LYS A 106 -8.47 -4.95 19.35
N GLU A 107 -9.55 -4.37 18.87
CA GLU A 107 -10.29 -4.85 17.70
C GLU A 107 -9.44 -4.72 16.43
N GLN A 108 -8.75 -3.60 16.23
CA GLN A 108 -7.82 -3.42 15.12
C GLN A 108 -6.70 -4.46 15.15
N GLN A 109 -6.11 -4.73 16.34
CA GLN A 109 -5.08 -5.76 16.50
C GLN A 109 -5.61 -7.16 16.16
N ALA A 110 -6.84 -7.51 16.63
CA ALA A 110 -7.46 -8.79 16.34
C ALA A 110 -7.80 -8.96 14.86
N VAL A 111 -8.31 -7.89 14.21
CA VAL A 111 -8.59 -7.85 12.78
C VAL A 111 -7.30 -7.96 11.96
N LEU A 112 -6.24 -7.30 12.36
CA LEU A 112 -4.93 -7.40 11.70
C LEU A 112 -4.37 -8.82 11.82
N ASP A 113 -4.41 -9.42 13.01
CA ASP A 113 -3.92 -10.79 13.24
C ASP A 113 -4.65 -11.81 12.35
N GLU A 114 -5.99 -11.73 12.24
CA GLU A 114 -6.77 -12.58 11.32
C GLU A 114 -6.34 -12.41 9.87
N GLN A 115 -6.09 -11.18 9.42
CA GLN A 115 -5.68 -10.91 8.04
C GLN A 115 -4.22 -11.31 7.77
N ILE A 116 -3.34 -11.30 8.77
CA ILE A 116 -2.00 -11.90 8.68
C ILE A 116 -2.11 -13.42 8.44
N GLN A 117 -3.05 -14.11 9.13
CA GLN A 117 -3.30 -15.53 8.89
C GLN A 117 -3.73 -15.79 7.43
N TRP A 118 -4.58 -14.92 6.84
CA TRP A 118 -4.95 -15.05 5.41
C TRP A 118 -3.72 -14.92 4.50
N ALA A 119 -2.87 -13.93 4.78
CA ALA A 119 -1.66 -13.70 3.98
C ALA A 119 -0.73 -14.93 4.01
N LEU A 120 -0.58 -15.57 5.16
CA LEU A 120 0.21 -16.78 5.32
C LEU A 120 -0.44 -17.99 4.64
N GLU A 121 -1.74 -18.21 4.86
CA GLU A 121 -2.51 -19.32 4.30
C GLU A 121 -2.47 -19.32 2.76
N TRP A 122 -2.64 -18.15 2.15
CA TRP A 122 -2.71 -17.99 0.71
C TRP A 122 -1.38 -17.59 0.05
N ASN A 123 -0.31 -17.47 0.84
CA ASN A 123 1.00 -16.99 0.39
C ASN A 123 0.89 -15.69 -0.43
N LEU A 124 0.17 -14.72 0.13
CA LEU A 124 -0.06 -13.40 -0.43
C LEU A 124 0.73 -12.33 0.35
N PRO A 125 1.23 -11.28 -0.31
CA PRO A 125 1.85 -10.16 0.40
C PRO A 125 0.81 -9.38 1.22
N LEU A 126 1.26 -8.87 2.36
CA LEU A 126 0.48 -8.04 3.27
C LEU A 126 0.77 -6.55 3.00
N ILE A 127 -0.26 -5.74 2.79
CA ILE A 127 -0.12 -4.30 2.55
C ILE A 127 -0.59 -3.55 3.80
N ILE A 128 0.40 -3.05 4.55
CA ILE A 128 0.21 -2.57 5.92
C ILE A 128 0.10 -1.06 5.96
N HIS A 129 -1.03 -0.59 6.45
CA HIS A 129 -1.25 0.77 6.93
C HIS A 129 -0.76 0.91 8.37
N CYS A 130 -0.01 1.96 8.67
CA CYS A 130 0.36 2.31 10.04
C CYS A 130 0.38 3.82 10.22
N ARG A 131 -0.47 4.30 11.13
CA ARG A 131 -0.50 5.72 11.47
C ARG A 131 -0.57 5.92 12.97
N GLU A 132 0.48 6.55 13.53
CA GLU A 132 0.64 6.76 14.99
C GLU A 132 0.52 5.47 15.82
N ALA A 133 0.93 4.30 15.26
CA ALA A 133 0.72 2.98 15.85
C ALA A 133 1.89 2.00 15.63
N PHE A 134 3.10 2.48 15.32
CA PHE A 134 4.24 1.59 15.04
C PHE A 134 4.60 0.67 16.22
N PRO A 135 4.64 1.13 17.49
CA PRO A 135 4.92 0.25 18.61
C PRO A 135 3.91 -0.91 18.73
N GLU A 136 2.62 -0.62 18.57
CA GLU A 136 1.54 -1.60 18.60
C GLU A 136 1.58 -2.54 17.41
N LEU A 137 1.90 -2.01 16.22
CA LEU A 137 2.07 -2.79 15.00
C LEU A 137 3.20 -3.81 15.14
N PHE A 138 4.36 -3.39 15.63
CA PHE A 138 5.50 -4.28 15.83
C PHE A 138 5.21 -5.36 16.88
N GLN A 139 4.41 -5.07 17.92
CA GLN A 139 3.95 -6.10 18.85
C GLN A 139 3.13 -7.19 18.15
N VAL A 140 2.20 -6.82 17.25
CA VAL A 140 1.40 -7.79 16.48
C VAL A 140 2.26 -8.56 15.50
N LEU A 141 3.21 -7.90 14.82
CA LEU A 141 4.06 -8.54 13.80
C LEU A 141 5.17 -9.43 14.37
N LYS A 142 5.59 -9.21 15.62
CA LYS A 142 6.72 -9.91 16.26
C LYS A 142 6.64 -11.44 16.17
N PRO A 143 5.50 -12.11 16.43
CA PRO A 143 5.38 -13.56 16.31
C PRO A 143 5.61 -14.08 14.89
N TYR A 144 5.48 -13.22 13.88
CA TYR A 144 5.54 -13.57 12.46
C TYR A 144 6.90 -13.30 11.80
N GLN A 145 7.89 -12.74 12.53
CA GLN A 145 9.21 -12.40 11.97
C GLN A 145 9.94 -13.57 11.30
N SER A 146 9.76 -14.79 11.83
CA SER A 146 10.42 -16.01 11.33
C SER A 146 9.54 -16.80 10.36
N THR A 147 8.39 -16.25 9.95
CA THR A 147 7.50 -16.86 8.96
C THR A 147 7.87 -16.43 7.54
N GLY A 148 7.19 -17.00 6.55
CA GLY A 148 7.29 -16.56 5.16
C GLY A 148 6.56 -15.25 4.86
N LEU A 149 6.03 -14.54 5.86
CA LEU A 149 5.27 -13.30 5.67
C LEU A 149 6.09 -12.25 4.92
N SER A 150 5.50 -11.67 3.90
CA SER A 150 6.10 -10.63 3.05
C SER A 150 5.10 -9.52 2.79
N GLY A 151 5.54 -8.34 2.35
CA GLY A 151 4.59 -7.29 2.05
C GLY A 151 5.21 -5.91 1.85
N ILE A 152 4.38 -4.91 2.08
CA ILE A 152 4.73 -3.49 1.97
C ILE A 152 4.22 -2.78 3.22
N PHE A 153 5.09 -2.05 3.90
CA PHE A 153 4.66 -0.99 4.81
C PHE A 153 4.30 0.22 3.95
N HIS A 154 3.00 0.34 3.68
CA HIS A 154 2.43 1.37 2.84
C HIS A 154 2.55 2.75 3.48
N SER A 155 2.72 3.78 2.65
CA SER A 155 2.68 5.20 3.07
C SER A 155 3.57 5.50 4.28
N PHE A 156 4.79 4.93 4.28
CA PHE A 156 5.68 5.07 5.42
C PHE A 156 6.02 6.54 5.70
N THR A 157 5.74 6.98 6.92
CA THR A 157 6.02 8.34 7.41
C THR A 157 6.60 8.34 8.82
N GLY A 158 7.14 7.20 9.25
CA GLY A 158 7.70 7.00 10.58
C GLY A 158 9.05 7.70 10.82
N THR A 159 9.59 7.47 12.01
CA THR A 159 10.91 7.95 12.43
C THR A 159 12.04 7.09 11.85
N GLN A 160 13.28 7.48 12.08
CA GLN A 160 14.44 6.67 11.68
C GLN A 160 14.49 5.35 12.44
N GLU A 161 14.20 5.37 13.74
CA GLU A 161 14.18 4.19 14.60
C GLU A 161 13.11 3.19 14.12
N GLU A 162 11.93 3.68 13.75
CA GLU A 162 10.86 2.84 13.18
C GLU A 162 11.25 2.27 11.81
N ALA A 163 11.96 3.05 10.98
CA ALA A 163 12.50 2.55 9.72
C ALA A 163 13.55 1.44 9.93
N GLU A 164 14.46 1.60 10.89
CA GLU A 164 15.47 0.60 11.23
C GLU A 164 14.84 -0.69 11.76
N GLU A 165 13.80 -0.60 12.61
CA GLU A 165 13.05 -1.76 13.11
C GLU A 165 12.31 -2.48 11.95
N LEU A 166 11.64 -1.72 11.09
CA LEU A 166 10.95 -2.22 9.90
C LEU A 166 11.91 -2.98 8.96
N LEU A 167 13.14 -2.49 8.79
CA LEU A 167 14.14 -3.16 7.97
C LEU A 167 14.54 -4.55 8.49
N GLY A 168 14.29 -4.84 9.78
CA GLY A 168 14.42 -6.17 10.36
C GLY A 168 13.45 -7.21 9.78
N TYR A 169 12.35 -6.78 9.16
CA TYR A 169 11.41 -7.65 8.41
C TYR A 169 11.91 -7.83 6.97
N ALA A 170 12.79 -8.79 6.75
CA ALA A 170 13.59 -8.93 5.52
C ALA A 170 12.77 -9.01 4.23
N ASN A 171 11.55 -9.56 4.28
CA ASN A 171 10.68 -9.76 3.12
C ASN A 171 9.71 -8.59 2.87
N PHE A 172 9.84 -7.49 3.61
CA PHE A 172 8.97 -6.33 3.44
C PHE A 172 9.67 -5.20 2.69
N MET A 173 8.92 -4.48 1.89
CA MET A 173 9.32 -3.23 1.24
C MET A 173 8.71 -2.04 1.97
N VAL A 174 9.21 -0.86 1.65
CA VAL A 174 8.76 0.43 2.18
C VAL A 174 8.10 1.19 1.05
N GLY A 175 6.79 1.46 1.18
CA GLY A 175 5.99 2.21 0.22
C GLY A 175 6.18 3.71 0.41
N ILE A 176 6.58 4.40 -0.64
CA ILE A 176 6.83 5.84 -0.64
C ILE A 176 5.89 6.55 -1.61
N ASN A 177 5.13 7.51 -1.07
CA ASN A 177 4.16 8.33 -1.80
C ASN A 177 4.52 9.82 -1.84
N GLY A 178 3.55 10.65 -2.22
CA GLY A 178 3.71 12.09 -2.40
C GLY A 178 4.26 12.86 -1.21
N VAL A 179 4.16 12.32 0.01
CA VAL A 179 4.65 12.94 1.26
C VAL A 179 6.16 13.24 1.20
N VAL A 180 6.93 12.44 0.48
CA VAL A 180 8.38 12.66 0.31
C VAL A 180 8.71 14.01 -0.36
N THR A 181 7.74 14.59 -1.09
CA THR A 181 7.89 15.88 -1.79
C THR A 181 7.49 17.08 -0.94
N PHE A 182 6.88 16.87 0.25
CA PHE A 182 6.33 17.97 1.03
C PHE A 182 7.42 18.77 1.73
N LYS A 183 7.30 20.10 1.70
CA LYS A 183 8.31 21.04 2.24
C LYS A 183 8.64 20.78 3.72
N LYS A 184 7.66 20.32 4.51
CA LYS A 184 7.84 20.08 5.96
C LYS A 184 8.05 18.60 6.29
N SER A 185 8.15 17.72 5.29
CA SER A 185 8.34 16.29 5.52
C SER A 185 9.76 16.01 6.04
N THR A 186 9.83 15.20 7.08
CA THR A 186 11.10 14.64 7.61
C THR A 186 11.53 13.39 6.85
N LEU A 187 10.63 12.82 6.03
CA LEU A 187 10.85 11.57 5.31
C LEU A 187 12.15 11.55 4.49
N PRO A 188 12.56 12.62 3.78
CA PRO A 188 13.85 12.64 3.07
C PRO A 188 15.08 12.36 3.96
N GLN A 189 15.03 12.74 5.24
CA GLN A 189 16.11 12.46 6.19
C GLN A 189 16.05 11.00 6.66
N VAL A 190 14.87 10.50 6.95
CA VAL A 190 14.63 9.12 7.39
C VAL A 190 15.05 8.13 6.30
N LEU A 191 14.74 8.42 5.04
CA LEU A 191 15.06 7.53 3.91
C LEU A 191 16.56 7.28 3.70
N LYS A 192 17.45 8.06 4.31
CA LYS A 192 18.91 7.82 4.23
C LYS A 192 19.35 6.46 4.81
N VAL A 193 18.57 5.89 5.74
CA VAL A 193 18.84 4.55 6.31
C VAL A 193 18.13 3.44 5.53
N VAL A 194 17.23 3.75 4.62
CA VAL A 194 16.49 2.76 3.85
C VAL A 194 17.20 2.49 2.52
N PRO A 195 17.67 1.27 2.24
CA PRO A 195 18.33 0.99 0.97
C PRO A 195 17.34 0.96 -0.20
N MET A 196 17.76 1.40 -1.39
CA MET A 196 16.89 1.47 -2.59
C MET A 196 16.22 0.14 -2.95
N ASN A 197 16.87 -0.98 -2.68
CA ASN A 197 16.30 -2.32 -2.95
C ASN A 197 15.19 -2.72 -1.98
N ARG A 198 14.81 -1.83 -1.06
CA ARG A 198 13.68 -1.98 -0.14
C ARG A 198 12.56 -0.97 -0.42
N LEU A 199 12.67 -0.12 -1.45
CA LEU A 199 11.68 0.90 -1.79
C LEU A 199 10.73 0.41 -2.87
N VAL A 200 9.45 0.77 -2.73
CA VAL A 200 8.45 0.72 -3.80
C VAL A 200 7.77 2.09 -3.93
N LEU A 201 7.21 2.35 -5.11
CA LEU A 201 6.51 3.59 -5.41
C LEU A 201 5.01 3.40 -5.27
N GLU A 202 4.35 4.41 -4.77
CA GLU A 202 2.89 4.44 -4.67
C GLU A 202 2.36 5.87 -4.72
N THR A 203 1.06 6.01 -4.96
CA THR A 203 0.41 7.31 -4.92
C THR A 203 -0.47 7.51 -3.70
N ASP A 204 -1.14 6.47 -3.25
CA ASP A 204 -2.25 6.55 -2.30
C ASP A 204 -3.37 7.47 -2.83
N SER A 205 -3.54 7.48 -4.16
CA SER A 205 -4.54 8.35 -4.78
C SER A 205 -5.97 7.88 -4.47
N PRO A 206 -6.89 8.79 -4.20
CA PRO A 206 -6.91 10.24 -4.48
C PRO A 206 -6.22 11.14 -3.46
N TYR A 207 -5.58 10.59 -2.43
CA TYR A 207 -4.97 11.31 -1.32
C TYR A 207 -3.52 11.70 -1.61
N LEU A 208 -2.91 12.53 -0.74
CA LEU A 208 -1.47 12.79 -0.64
C LEU A 208 -0.78 13.27 -1.93
N ALA A 209 -1.46 14.05 -2.78
CA ALA A 209 -0.91 14.57 -4.03
C ALA A 209 0.49 15.20 -3.82
N PRO A 210 1.52 14.80 -4.63
CA PRO A 210 2.87 15.34 -4.53
C PRO A 210 2.95 16.81 -4.99
N VAL A 211 4.06 17.48 -4.67
CA VAL A 211 4.40 18.76 -5.31
C VAL A 211 4.66 18.49 -6.82
N PRO A 212 4.15 19.34 -7.77
CA PRO A 212 3.49 20.63 -7.54
C PRO A 212 1.95 20.55 -7.38
N PHE A 213 1.37 19.39 -7.23
CA PHE A 213 -0.07 19.16 -7.27
C PHE A 213 -0.76 19.22 -5.89
N ARG A 214 -0.07 19.71 -4.86
CA ARG A 214 -0.64 19.86 -3.51
C ARG A 214 -1.99 20.58 -3.52
N GLY A 215 -2.97 20.03 -2.77
CA GLY A 215 -4.33 20.59 -2.68
C GLY A 215 -5.25 20.19 -3.85
N LYS A 216 -4.77 19.41 -4.80
CA LYS A 216 -5.58 18.78 -5.84
C LYS A 216 -5.81 17.30 -5.54
N ARG A 217 -6.81 16.68 -6.18
CA ARG A 217 -6.96 15.22 -6.19
C ARG A 217 -5.67 14.60 -6.75
N ASN A 218 -5.12 13.63 -6.02
CA ASN A 218 -4.01 12.83 -6.50
C ASN A 218 -4.48 11.85 -7.58
N GLU A 219 -3.57 11.38 -8.41
CA GLU A 219 -3.82 10.34 -9.40
C GLU A 219 -2.56 9.51 -9.65
N THR A 220 -2.74 8.30 -10.14
CA THR A 220 -1.67 7.31 -10.41
C THR A 220 -0.53 7.87 -11.27
N SER A 221 -0.80 8.77 -12.23
CA SER A 221 0.22 9.42 -13.06
C SER A 221 1.25 10.20 -12.25
N TYR A 222 0.89 10.66 -11.03
CA TYR A 222 1.77 11.46 -10.17
C TYR A 222 2.81 10.63 -9.41
N VAL A 223 2.76 9.29 -9.49
CA VAL A 223 3.83 8.42 -9.00
C VAL A 223 5.18 8.77 -9.61
N ARG A 224 5.18 9.32 -10.83
CA ARG A 224 6.38 9.86 -11.48
C ARG A 224 7.08 10.94 -10.67
N ASN A 225 6.33 11.83 -10.01
CA ASN A 225 6.88 12.89 -9.16
C ASN A 225 7.55 12.31 -7.91
N VAL A 226 7.01 11.22 -7.37
CA VAL A 226 7.61 10.46 -6.27
C VAL A 226 8.94 9.86 -6.71
N ALA A 227 8.95 9.16 -7.86
CA ALA A 227 10.15 8.58 -8.43
C ALA A 227 11.26 9.62 -8.70
N MET A 228 10.89 10.78 -9.26
CA MET A 228 11.83 11.89 -9.49
C MET A 228 12.45 12.39 -8.18
N LYS A 229 11.63 12.53 -7.13
CA LYS A 229 12.12 12.98 -5.81
C LYS A 229 13.03 11.95 -5.16
N LEU A 230 12.73 10.68 -5.27
CA LEU A 230 13.60 9.61 -4.77
C LEU A 230 14.91 9.52 -5.56
N ALA A 231 14.87 9.68 -6.89
CA ALA A 231 16.07 9.72 -7.72
C ALA A 231 17.03 10.84 -7.28
N GLU A 232 16.49 12.05 -7.00
CA GLU A 232 17.24 13.17 -6.43
C GLU A 232 17.85 12.81 -5.06
N LEU A 233 17.06 12.19 -4.16
CA LEU A 233 17.51 11.87 -2.79
C LEU A 233 18.60 10.82 -2.75
N TYR A 234 18.60 9.87 -3.67
CA TYR A 234 19.56 8.76 -3.72
C TYR A 234 20.70 9.01 -4.73
N ASP A 235 20.74 10.19 -5.35
CA ASP A 235 21.76 10.60 -6.34
C ASP A 235 21.90 9.57 -7.48
N VAL A 236 20.75 9.16 -8.05
CA VAL A 236 20.68 8.25 -9.19
C VAL A 236 19.81 8.83 -10.30
N SER A 237 19.90 8.27 -11.51
CA SER A 237 19.00 8.68 -12.59
C SER A 237 17.55 8.27 -12.32
N PHE A 238 16.60 9.01 -12.93
CA PHE A 238 15.18 8.63 -12.89
C PHE A 238 14.97 7.19 -13.40
N GLY A 239 15.60 6.81 -14.51
CA GLY A 239 15.46 5.46 -15.08
C GLY A 239 16.02 4.36 -14.15
N GLU A 240 17.07 4.66 -13.38
CA GLU A 240 17.60 3.73 -12.38
C GLU A 240 16.63 3.55 -11.23
N MET A 241 16.07 4.63 -10.69
CA MET A 241 15.07 4.58 -9.62
C MET A 241 13.80 3.83 -10.09
N GLU A 242 13.30 4.14 -11.29
CA GLU A 242 12.17 3.45 -11.90
C GLU A 242 12.43 1.93 -12.01
N ARG A 243 13.59 1.54 -12.53
CA ARG A 243 13.98 0.16 -12.70
C ARG A 243 14.03 -0.61 -11.38
N ILE A 244 14.70 -0.04 -10.37
CA ILE A 244 14.88 -0.68 -9.05
C ILE A 244 13.53 -0.85 -8.35
N THR A 245 12.72 0.21 -8.29
CA THR A 245 11.42 0.17 -7.59
C THR A 245 10.41 -0.73 -8.29
N THR A 246 10.42 -0.78 -9.63
CA THR A 246 9.63 -1.74 -10.40
C THR A 246 10.03 -3.18 -10.10
N GLN A 247 11.33 -3.48 -10.08
CA GLN A 247 11.81 -4.82 -9.72
C GLN A 247 11.47 -5.20 -8.27
N ASN A 248 11.51 -4.23 -7.34
CA ASN A 248 11.11 -4.47 -5.95
C ASN A 248 9.62 -4.79 -5.84
N ALA A 249 8.74 -4.05 -6.54
CA ALA A 249 7.31 -4.30 -6.57
C ALA A 249 7.00 -5.71 -7.11
N LEU A 250 7.66 -6.13 -8.19
CA LEU A 250 7.50 -7.48 -8.77
C LEU A 250 7.96 -8.59 -7.81
N LYS A 251 8.99 -8.37 -6.99
CA LYS A 251 9.38 -9.34 -5.95
C LYS A 251 8.30 -9.55 -4.90
N VAL A 252 7.49 -8.51 -4.60
CA VAL A 252 6.37 -8.61 -3.67
C VAL A 252 5.18 -9.31 -4.33
N PHE A 253 4.78 -8.87 -5.51
CA PHE A 253 3.57 -9.33 -6.20
C PHE A 253 3.87 -10.46 -7.20
N LYS A 254 4.30 -11.61 -6.71
CA LYS A 254 4.72 -12.77 -7.53
C LYS A 254 3.62 -13.34 -8.44
N LYS A 255 2.32 -13.14 -8.11
CA LYS A 255 1.17 -13.62 -8.90
C LYS A 255 0.94 -12.84 -10.21
N VAL A 256 1.67 -11.75 -10.43
CA VAL A 256 1.45 -10.85 -11.60
C VAL A 256 2.65 -10.78 -12.54
N GLU A 257 3.61 -11.68 -12.40
CA GLU A 257 4.74 -11.81 -13.34
C GLU A 257 4.31 -12.35 -14.70
#